data_be8d6c4e11b5de2b589e10bacb47c19d
#
_entry.id   be8d6c4e11b5de2b589e10bacb47c19d
#
_cell.length_a   1.000
_cell.length_b   1.000
_cell.length_c   1.000
_cell.angle_alpha   90.00
_cell.angle_beta   90.00
_cell.angle_gamma   90.00
#
_symmetry.space_group_name_H-M   'P 1'
#
loop_
_entity.id
_entity.type
_entity.pdbx_description
1 polymer ?
#
loop_
_entity_poly.entity_id
_entity_poly.type
_entity_poly.pdbx_seq_one_letter_code
_entity_poly.pdbx_strand_id
1 'polypeptide(L)'
;NTAPIAGATTQTAHNGQSVVDNRLINPEIGIHITVDDVSKDYYVPMGTVSNALNYLNITLSDDDIVNADLSDTVYLGQKIKIDRVNYSYYPTHKEIPYTTVVQESSKLFVGQTKMLQKGKPGSTEYIYKDKYVNGEIISHKCIKQQVLTYPTDKIIVKGNRNIDIINKSYNNKTSYLVK
;
A
#
# COMPACT_ATOMS: atom_id res chain seq x y z
N ASN A 1 -22.72 38.38 -54.19
CA ASN A 1 -22.17 37.16 -54.81
C ASN A 1 -21.87 36.17 -53.69
N THR A 2 -22.87 35.48 -53.20
CA THR A 2 -22.78 34.41 -52.19
C THR A 2 -22.54 33.09 -52.94
N ALA A 3 -21.35 32.51 -52.76
CA ALA A 3 -21.05 31.17 -53.27
C ALA A 3 -21.94 30.13 -52.54
N PRO A 4 -22.43 29.12 -53.22
CA PRO A 4 -23.25 28.08 -52.63
C PRO A 4 -22.39 27.18 -51.72
N ILE A 5 -22.87 26.94 -50.52
CA ILE A 5 -22.36 25.90 -49.59
C ILE A 5 -22.45 24.56 -50.31
N ALA A 6 -21.32 23.86 -50.46
CA ALA A 6 -21.24 22.53 -51.03
C ALA A 6 -22.22 21.59 -50.31
N GLY A 7 -23.21 21.11 -51.08
CA GLY A 7 -24.31 20.31 -50.58
C GLY A 7 -23.85 18.95 -50.03
N ALA A 8 -24.55 18.52 -49.03
CA ALA A 8 -24.51 17.14 -48.53
C ALA A 8 -24.81 16.18 -49.68
N THR A 9 -23.90 15.26 -49.97
CA THR A 9 -24.07 14.21 -50.96
C THR A 9 -25.10 13.20 -50.42
N THR A 10 -26.34 13.27 -50.92
CA THR A 10 -27.35 12.23 -50.66
C THR A 10 -27.03 11.03 -51.54
N GLN A 11 -26.64 9.93 -50.96
CA GLN A 11 -26.64 8.63 -51.66
C GLN A 11 -28.05 8.02 -51.57
N THR A 12 -28.67 7.78 -52.68
CA THR A 12 -30.00 7.12 -52.78
C THR A 12 -29.81 5.60 -52.62
N ALA A 13 -30.29 5.02 -51.54
CA ALA A 13 -30.36 3.57 -51.42
C ALA A 13 -31.41 2.99 -52.36
N HIS A 14 -31.24 1.72 -52.79
CA HIS A 14 -32.08 1.03 -53.80
C HIS A 14 -33.57 0.91 -53.46
N ASN A 15 -34.01 1.40 -52.31
CA ASN A 15 -35.41 1.37 -51.83
C ASN A 15 -36.04 2.78 -51.70
N GLY A 16 -35.46 3.80 -52.32
CA GLY A 16 -36.04 5.15 -52.33
C GLY A 16 -35.96 5.93 -51.02
N GLN A 17 -35.29 5.41 -50.00
CA GLN A 17 -35.02 6.13 -48.74
C GLN A 17 -33.70 6.90 -48.82
N SER A 18 -33.79 8.22 -48.65
CA SER A 18 -32.58 9.05 -48.55
C SER A 18 -31.92 8.82 -47.19
N VAL A 19 -30.71 8.26 -47.22
CA VAL A 19 -29.84 8.16 -46.05
C VAL A 19 -29.04 9.43 -45.95
N VAL A 20 -29.28 10.24 -44.94
CA VAL A 20 -28.42 11.40 -44.62
C VAL A 20 -27.17 10.83 -43.94
N ASP A 21 -26.01 11.05 -44.53
CA ASP A 21 -24.76 10.66 -43.88
C ASP A 21 -24.56 11.54 -42.62
N ASN A 22 -24.79 10.92 -41.47
CA ASN A 22 -24.77 11.58 -40.17
C ASN A 22 -23.38 12.13 -39.81
N ARG A 23 -22.33 11.78 -40.58
CA ARG A 23 -20.93 12.29 -40.39
C ARG A 23 -20.82 13.77 -40.70
N LEU A 24 -21.68 14.32 -41.56
CA LEU A 24 -21.69 15.76 -41.87
C LEU A 24 -22.41 16.59 -40.79
N ILE A 25 -23.20 15.94 -39.92
CA ILE A 25 -23.94 16.61 -38.84
C ILE A 25 -23.13 16.58 -37.54
N ASN A 26 -22.23 15.61 -37.41
CA ASN A 26 -21.39 15.44 -36.22
C ASN A 26 -19.95 15.07 -36.62
N PRO A 27 -19.12 16.07 -37.01
CA PRO A 27 -17.76 15.80 -37.42
C PRO A 27 -16.99 15.10 -36.30
N GLU A 28 -16.38 13.96 -36.64
CA GLU A 28 -15.52 13.21 -35.74
C GLU A 28 -14.07 13.71 -35.87
N ILE A 29 -13.38 13.75 -34.75
CA ILE A 29 -11.98 14.12 -34.64
C ILE A 29 -11.14 12.91 -34.26
N GLY A 30 -10.07 12.65 -34.96
CA GLY A 30 -9.08 11.62 -34.64
C GLY A 30 -8.21 12.07 -33.46
N ILE A 31 -8.19 11.28 -32.38
CA ILE A 31 -7.36 11.48 -31.20
C ILE A 31 -6.63 10.19 -30.84
N HIS A 32 -5.54 10.31 -30.10
CA HIS A 32 -4.74 9.20 -29.64
C HIS A 32 -4.86 9.09 -28.12
N ILE A 33 -5.34 7.95 -27.59
CA ILE A 33 -5.51 7.73 -26.16
C ILE A 33 -4.60 6.61 -25.69
N THR A 34 -3.90 6.85 -24.57
CA THR A 34 -3.11 5.86 -23.85
C THR A 34 -3.75 5.64 -22.47
N VAL A 35 -4.17 4.41 -22.18
CA VAL A 35 -4.70 3.98 -20.88
C VAL A 35 -4.02 2.68 -20.51
N ASP A 36 -3.55 2.54 -19.26
CA ASP A 36 -2.86 1.34 -18.78
C ASP A 36 -1.70 0.93 -19.72
N ASP A 37 -0.96 1.92 -20.19
CA ASP A 37 0.15 1.80 -21.17
C ASP A 37 -0.23 1.23 -22.54
N VAL A 38 -1.53 1.05 -22.79
CA VAL A 38 -2.08 0.66 -24.11
C VAL A 38 -2.52 1.88 -24.87
N SER A 39 -1.94 2.08 -26.05
CA SER A 39 -2.21 3.21 -26.93
C SER A 39 -3.10 2.82 -28.10
N LYS A 40 -4.13 3.63 -28.38
CA LYS A 40 -5.05 3.45 -29.50
C LYS A 40 -5.49 4.77 -30.10
N ASP A 41 -5.76 4.73 -31.42
CA ASP A 41 -6.42 5.83 -32.14
C ASP A 41 -7.93 5.66 -32.10
N TYR A 42 -8.61 6.78 -31.85
CA TYR A 42 -10.07 6.84 -31.80
C TYR A 42 -10.60 8.01 -32.60
N TYR A 43 -11.80 7.86 -33.14
CA TYR A 43 -12.55 8.96 -33.71
C TYR A 43 -13.71 9.30 -32.76
N VAL A 44 -13.78 10.54 -32.33
CA VAL A 44 -14.75 11.02 -31.34
C VAL A 44 -15.48 12.26 -31.89
N PRO A 45 -16.75 12.50 -31.51
CA PRO A 45 -17.44 13.74 -31.82
C PRO A 45 -16.70 14.96 -31.27
N MET A 46 -16.81 16.10 -31.94
CA MET A 46 -16.30 17.38 -31.41
C MET A 46 -16.92 17.65 -30.05
N GLY A 47 -16.08 18.05 -29.09
CA GLY A 47 -16.51 18.33 -27.73
C GLY A 47 -15.32 18.48 -26.80
N THR A 48 -15.55 18.35 -25.50
CA THR A 48 -14.47 18.40 -24.50
C THR A 48 -13.78 17.05 -24.37
N VAL A 49 -12.61 17.04 -23.72
CA VAL A 49 -11.91 15.79 -23.34
C VAL A 49 -12.83 14.89 -22.53
N SER A 50 -13.58 15.44 -21.57
CA SER A 50 -14.58 14.69 -20.82
C SER A 50 -15.65 14.04 -21.70
N ASN A 51 -16.18 14.76 -22.71
CA ASN A 51 -17.12 14.22 -23.66
C ASN A 51 -16.54 13.07 -24.47
N ALA A 52 -15.30 13.20 -24.93
CA ALA A 52 -14.58 12.17 -25.69
C ALA A 52 -14.37 10.90 -24.84
N LEU A 53 -13.90 11.03 -23.61
CA LEU A 53 -13.73 9.89 -22.70
C LEU A 53 -15.06 9.18 -22.42
N ASN A 54 -16.11 9.95 -22.14
CA ASN A 54 -17.47 9.40 -21.93
C ASN A 54 -18.00 8.66 -23.18
N TYR A 55 -17.79 9.23 -24.36
CA TYR A 55 -18.19 8.59 -25.64
C TYR A 55 -17.50 7.23 -25.82
N LEU A 56 -16.25 7.12 -25.39
CA LEU A 56 -15.46 5.88 -25.45
C LEU A 56 -15.68 4.94 -24.24
N ASN A 57 -16.60 5.28 -23.33
CA ASN A 57 -16.85 4.57 -22.09
C ASN A 57 -15.59 4.43 -21.20
N ILE A 58 -14.69 5.41 -21.25
CA ILE A 58 -13.51 5.50 -20.40
C ILE A 58 -13.90 6.28 -19.14
N THR A 59 -14.15 5.57 -18.03
CA THR A 59 -14.41 6.18 -16.73
C THR A 59 -13.10 6.53 -16.04
N LEU A 60 -13.07 7.67 -15.33
CA LEU A 60 -11.97 8.09 -14.49
C LEU A 60 -12.32 7.91 -13.02
N SER A 61 -11.35 7.51 -12.22
CA SER A 61 -11.39 7.62 -10.76
C SER A 61 -10.91 9.00 -10.32
N ASP A 62 -11.25 9.43 -9.10
CA ASP A 62 -10.88 10.75 -8.59
C ASP A 62 -9.36 10.98 -8.51
N ASP A 63 -8.59 9.90 -8.34
CA ASP A 63 -7.13 9.94 -8.23
C ASP A 63 -6.40 9.71 -9.55
N ASP A 64 -7.09 9.37 -10.65
CA ASP A 64 -6.48 9.14 -11.96
C ASP A 64 -5.84 10.43 -12.49
N ILE A 65 -4.70 10.28 -13.14
CA ILE A 65 -3.94 11.40 -13.69
C ILE A 65 -4.16 11.46 -15.19
N VAL A 66 -4.71 12.58 -15.66
CA VAL A 66 -4.90 12.86 -17.11
C VAL A 66 -3.99 14.01 -17.50
N ASN A 67 -3.28 13.88 -18.61
CA ASN A 67 -2.35 14.90 -19.12
C ASN A 67 -3.04 16.07 -19.85
N ALA A 68 -4.37 16.13 -19.82
CA ALA A 68 -5.18 17.17 -20.44
C ALA A 68 -6.27 17.65 -19.46
N ASP A 69 -6.68 18.90 -19.58
CA ASP A 69 -7.84 19.39 -18.85
C ASP A 69 -9.12 18.77 -19.43
N LEU A 70 -9.97 18.23 -18.56
CA LEU A 70 -11.21 17.57 -18.96
C LEU A 70 -12.22 18.51 -19.62
N SER A 71 -12.11 19.82 -19.34
CA SER A 71 -12.95 20.88 -19.93
C SER A 71 -12.44 21.41 -21.28
N ASP A 72 -11.19 21.11 -21.64
CA ASP A 72 -10.61 21.54 -22.91
C ASP A 72 -11.29 20.87 -24.11
N THR A 73 -11.41 21.61 -25.22
CA THR A 73 -11.91 21.08 -26.47
C THR A 73 -10.88 20.19 -27.14
N VAL A 74 -11.30 18.97 -27.55
CA VAL A 74 -10.43 18.05 -28.29
C VAL A 74 -10.07 18.59 -29.65
N TYR A 75 -8.83 18.32 -30.10
CA TYR A 75 -8.32 18.71 -31.43
C TYR A 75 -7.70 17.52 -32.16
N LEU A 76 -7.62 17.62 -33.46
CA LEU A 76 -7.08 16.56 -34.32
C LEU A 76 -5.64 16.18 -33.93
N GLY A 77 -5.42 14.90 -33.72
CA GLY A 77 -4.13 14.35 -33.33
C GLY A 77 -3.76 14.56 -31.86
N GLN A 78 -4.67 15.05 -31.03
CA GLN A 78 -4.41 15.21 -29.59
C GLN A 78 -4.05 13.88 -28.96
N LYS A 79 -3.01 13.89 -28.11
CA LYS A 79 -2.57 12.73 -27.33
C LYS A 79 -3.03 12.88 -25.88
N ILE A 80 -3.94 12.01 -25.48
CA ILE A 80 -4.46 11.97 -24.12
C ILE A 80 -3.89 10.73 -23.43
N LYS A 81 -3.19 10.93 -22.32
CA LYS A 81 -2.67 9.86 -21.47
C LYS A 81 -3.41 9.84 -20.15
N ILE A 82 -3.85 8.67 -19.75
CA ILE A 82 -4.53 8.42 -18.47
C ILE A 82 -3.69 7.42 -17.69
N ASP A 83 -3.11 7.88 -16.60
CA ASP A 83 -2.41 7.03 -15.65
C ASP A 83 -3.38 6.62 -14.53
N ARG A 84 -3.64 5.33 -14.40
CA ARG A 84 -4.55 4.77 -13.39
C ARG A 84 -3.89 4.77 -12.03
N VAL A 85 -4.54 5.36 -11.03
CA VAL A 85 -4.03 5.44 -9.66
C VAL A 85 -4.88 4.57 -8.73
N ASN A 86 -4.21 3.64 -8.04
CA ASN A 86 -4.83 2.77 -7.05
C ASN A 86 -4.04 2.77 -5.75
N TYR A 87 -4.70 2.43 -4.63
CA TYR A 87 -4.08 2.31 -3.33
C TYR A 87 -4.38 0.95 -2.71
N SER A 88 -3.38 0.38 -2.06
CA SER A 88 -3.54 -0.80 -1.20
C SER A 88 -3.18 -0.44 0.24
N TYR A 89 -3.94 -1.00 1.19
CA TYR A 89 -3.72 -0.83 2.62
C TYR A 89 -3.62 -2.21 3.25
N TYR A 90 -2.56 -2.44 4.03
CA TYR A 90 -2.40 -3.72 4.71
C TYR A 90 -1.67 -3.60 6.04
N PRO A 91 -2.05 -4.40 7.05
CA PRO A 91 -1.36 -4.47 8.31
C PRO A 91 -0.17 -5.42 8.24
N THR A 92 0.89 -5.08 8.97
CA THR A 92 2.04 -5.96 9.23
C THR A 92 2.30 -5.96 10.73
N HIS A 93 2.70 -7.10 11.27
CA HIS A 93 3.01 -7.22 12.69
C HIS A 93 4.50 -7.47 12.88
N LYS A 94 5.10 -6.77 13.87
CA LYS A 94 6.47 -7.01 14.31
C LYS A 94 6.47 -7.34 15.79
N GLU A 95 7.28 -8.31 16.17
CA GLU A 95 7.52 -8.61 17.59
C GLU A 95 8.37 -7.52 18.25
N ILE A 96 8.01 -7.17 19.49
CA ILE A 96 8.85 -6.38 20.39
C ILE A 96 9.55 -7.38 21.29
N PRO A 97 10.89 -7.52 21.23
CA PRO A 97 11.60 -8.46 22.07
C PRO A 97 11.47 -8.08 23.55
N TYR A 98 11.43 -9.07 24.42
CA TYR A 98 11.52 -8.86 25.86
C TYR A 98 12.97 -8.80 26.32
N THR A 99 13.21 -8.14 27.46
CA THR A 99 14.53 -8.08 28.10
C THR A 99 14.67 -9.23 29.12
N THR A 100 15.89 -9.68 29.37
CA THR A 100 16.20 -10.60 30.46
C THR A 100 16.81 -9.82 31.63
N VAL A 101 16.07 -9.76 32.73
CA VAL A 101 16.50 -9.14 33.97
C VAL A 101 17.11 -10.23 34.88
N VAL A 102 18.35 -10.01 35.32
CA VAL A 102 19.02 -10.90 36.25
C VAL A 102 19.04 -10.25 37.65
N GLN A 103 18.49 -10.95 38.63
CA GLN A 103 18.50 -10.55 40.03
C GLN A 103 19.43 -11.48 40.82
N GLU A 104 20.10 -10.97 41.85
CA GLU A 104 20.93 -11.77 42.73
C GLU A 104 20.17 -12.16 44.01
N SER A 105 20.47 -13.33 44.54
CA SER A 105 19.84 -13.80 45.77
C SER A 105 20.79 -14.67 46.61
N SER A 106 20.92 -14.32 47.90
CA SER A 106 21.65 -15.11 48.87
C SER A 106 20.89 -16.40 49.33
N LYS A 107 19.63 -16.59 48.81
CA LYS A 107 18.88 -17.83 49.06
C LYS A 107 19.34 -18.98 48.15
N LEU A 108 20.06 -18.68 47.08
CA LEU A 108 20.63 -19.64 46.13
C LEU A 108 22.16 -19.61 46.21
N PHE A 109 22.76 -20.79 46.03
CA PHE A 109 24.23 -20.89 45.96
C PHE A 109 24.77 -20.35 44.63
N VAL A 110 26.03 -19.89 44.63
CA VAL A 110 26.75 -19.52 43.41
C VAL A 110 26.68 -20.69 42.42
N GLY A 111 26.34 -20.37 41.16
CA GLY A 111 26.11 -21.34 40.09
C GLY A 111 24.68 -21.80 39.92
N GLN A 112 23.83 -21.59 40.94
CA GLN A 112 22.40 -21.90 40.83
C GLN A 112 21.64 -20.74 40.20
N THR A 113 20.65 -21.08 39.37
CA THR A 113 19.72 -20.11 38.80
C THR A 113 18.27 -20.59 38.96
N LYS A 114 17.36 -19.63 39.08
CA LYS A 114 15.91 -19.90 39.11
C LYS A 114 15.19 -18.88 38.24
N MET A 115 14.37 -19.36 37.33
CA MET A 115 13.48 -18.49 36.56
C MET A 115 12.30 -18.09 37.42
N LEU A 116 12.08 -16.80 37.65
CA LEU A 116 10.91 -16.26 38.35
C LEU A 116 9.78 -15.91 37.41
N GLN A 117 10.13 -15.37 36.25
CA GLN A 117 9.16 -14.93 35.24
C GLN A 117 9.63 -15.33 33.85
N LYS A 118 8.74 -15.97 33.10
CA LYS A 118 8.99 -16.25 31.68
C LYS A 118 8.77 -14.99 30.85
N GLY A 119 9.73 -14.62 30.01
CA GLY A 119 9.59 -13.53 29.05
C GLY A 119 8.50 -13.85 28.01
N LYS A 120 7.80 -12.82 27.60
CA LYS A 120 6.86 -12.88 26.47
C LYS A 120 7.15 -11.69 25.56
N PRO A 121 7.29 -11.89 24.23
CA PRO A 121 7.42 -10.78 23.31
C PRO A 121 6.12 -9.96 23.26
N GLY A 122 6.26 -8.69 23.03
CA GLY A 122 5.17 -7.81 22.65
C GLY A 122 4.94 -7.83 21.14
N SER A 123 4.00 -7.05 20.67
CA SER A 123 3.75 -6.88 19.24
C SER A 123 3.36 -5.45 18.89
N THR A 124 3.83 -4.99 17.73
CA THR A 124 3.46 -3.72 17.12
C THR A 124 2.81 -4.00 15.78
N GLU A 125 1.68 -3.35 15.51
CA GLU A 125 1.06 -3.30 14.20
C GLU A 125 1.54 -2.07 13.44
N TYR A 126 1.84 -2.26 12.17
CA TYR A 126 2.13 -1.20 11.20
C TYR A 126 1.11 -1.31 10.08
N ILE A 127 0.46 -0.19 9.73
CA ILE A 127 -0.40 -0.13 8.56
C ILE A 127 0.37 0.59 7.46
N TYR A 128 0.56 -0.09 6.34
CA TYR A 128 1.19 0.45 5.15
C TYR A 128 0.14 0.87 4.12
N LYS A 129 0.48 1.93 3.39
CA LYS A 129 -0.25 2.39 2.21
C LYS A 129 0.70 2.35 1.03
N ASP A 130 0.36 1.56 0.01
CA ASP A 130 1.02 1.54 -1.28
C ASP A 130 0.21 2.33 -2.29
N LYS A 131 0.88 3.18 -3.07
CA LYS A 131 0.30 3.86 -4.22
C LYS A 131 0.81 3.20 -5.48
N TYR A 132 -0.13 2.80 -6.33
CA TYR A 132 0.14 2.22 -7.63
C TYR A 132 -0.20 3.25 -8.71
N VAL A 133 0.61 3.29 -9.76
CA VAL A 133 0.31 3.99 -11.02
C VAL A 133 0.50 2.99 -12.14
N ASN A 134 -0.54 2.76 -12.94
CA ASN A 134 -0.58 1.74 -14.00
C ASN A 134 -0.12 0.35 -13.53
N GLY A 135 -0.45 0.00 -12.27
CA GLY A 135 -0.10 -1.30 -11.67
C GLY A 135 1.31 -1.36 -11.04
N GLU A 136 2.15 -0.35 -11.20
CA GLU A 136 3.46 -0.28 -10.56
C GLU A 136 3.42 0.47 -9.22
N ILE A 137 4.13 -0.05 -8.21
CA ILE A 137 4.24 0.61 -6.90
C ILE A 137 5.18 1.81 -7.02
N ILE A 138 4.64 3.02 -6.89
CA ILE A 138 5.43 4.25 -6.91
C ILE A 138 5.67 4.84 -5.51
N SER A 139 4.95 4.37 -4.51
CA SER A 139 5.12 4.82 -3.13
C SER A 139 4.69 3.75 -2.15
N HIS A 140 5.53 3.52 -1.14
CA HIS A 140 5.29 2.62 -0.01
C HIS A 140 5.49 3.41 1.28
N LYS A 141 4.44 3.55 2.10
CA LYS A 141 4.49 4.38 3.32
C LYS A 141 3.83 3.67 4.49
N CYS A 142 4.49 3.68 5.64
CA CYS A 142 3.83 3.37 6.91
C CYS A 142 2.99 4.59 7.31
N ILE A 143 1.68 4.41 7.42
CA ILE A 143 0.73 5.49 7.75
C ILE A 143 0.23 5.41 9.19
N LYS A 144 0.39 4.25 9.84
CA LYS A 144 0.03 4.05 11.25
C LYS A 144 0.97 3.04 11.90
N GLN A 145 1.35 3.32 13.14
CA GLN A 145 2.05 2.39 14.01
C GLN A 145 1.34 2.36 15.36
N GLN A 146 1.08 1.16 15.88
CA GLN A 146 0.41 0.97 17.16
C GLN A 146 0.98 -0.23 17.89
N VAL A 147 1.37 -0.05 19.15
CA VAL A 147 1.72 -1.17 20.02
C VAL A 147 0.43 -1.89 20.42
N LEU A 148 0.31 -3.17 20.06
CA LEU A 148 -0.83 -4.01 20.43
C LEU A 148 -0.63 -4.65 21.78
N THR A 149 0.60 -5.10 22.04
CA THR A 149 0.96 -5.77 23.31
C THR A 149 2.37 -5.34 23.70
N TYR A 150 2.54 -4.95 24.97
CA TYR A 150 3.87 -4.69 25.51
C TYR A 150 4.59 -6.00 25.85
N PRO A 151 5.92 -6.06 25.72
CA PRO A 151 6.69 -7.23 26.13
C PRO A 151 6.66 -7.38 27.65
N THR A 152 6.74 -8.63 28.10
CA THR A 152 6.93 -8.97 29.50
C THR A 152 8.34 -9.51 29.69
N ASP A 153 9.14 -8.89 30.55
CA ASP A 153 10.52 -9.28 30.74
C ASP A 153 10.69 -10.67 31.37
N LYS A 154 11.75 -11.36 30.97
CA LYS A 154 12.18 -12.58 31.62
C LYS A 154 12.99 -12.23 32.87
N ILE A 155 12.62 -12.80 34.02
CA ILE A 155 13.36 -12.60 35.29
C ILE A 155 14.04 -13.90 35.72
N ILE A 156 15.35 -13.84 35.83
CA ILE A 156 16.20 -14.95 36.32
C ILE A 156 16.87 -14.50 37.61
N VAL A 157 16.77 -15.35 38.66
CA VAL A 157 17.55 -15.15 39.87
C VAL A 157 18.81 -15.99 39.82
N LYS A 158 19.96 -15.39 40.07
CA LYS A 158 21.27 -16.04 40.24
C LYS A 158 21.63 -16.09 41.74
N GLY A 159 22.13 -17.22 42.18
CA GLY A 159 22.66 -17.39 43.53
C GLY A 159 24.00 -16.63 43.70
N ASN A 160 24.13 -15.94 44.82
CA ASN A 160 25.39 -15.32 45.27
C ASN A 160 25.88 -15.84 46.62
N ARG A 161 25.19 -16.90 47.20
CA ARG A 161 25.62 -17.55 48.44
C ARG A 161 26.88 -18.35 48.18
N ASN A 162 27.95 -18.07 48.97
CA ASN A 162 29.19 -18.82 48.87
C ASN A 162 29.09 -20.16 49.62
N ILE A 163 29.53 -21.27 49.01
CA ILE A 163 29.57 -22.60 49.62
C ILE A 163 30.61 -22.70 50.74
N ASP A 164 31.71 -21.92 50.66
CA ASP A 164 32.80 -21.97 51.65
C ASP A 164 32.33 -21.64 53.07
N ILE A 165 31.31 -20.79 53.20
CA ILE A 165 30.75 -20.44 54.52
C ILE A 165 30.06 -21.66 55.15
N ILE A 166 29.44 -22.54 54.36
CA ILE A 166 28.78 -23.73 54.87
C ILE A 166 29.77 -24.81 55.29
N ASN A 167 30.84 -25.00 54.51
CA ASN A 167 31.88 -25.96 54.81
C ASN A 167 32.59 -25.61 56.11
N LYS A 168 32.92 -24.31 56.34
CA LYS A 168 33.50 -23.87 57.64
C LYS A 168 32.56 -24.10 58.79
N SER A 169 31.27 -23.86 58.64
CA SER A 169 30.27 -24.10 59.72
C SER A 169 30.09 -25.58 60.01
N TYR A 170 30.19 -26.44 58.99
CA TYR A 170 30.08 -27.89 59.15
C TYR A 170 31.29 -28.51 59.78
N ASN A 171 32.50 -28.13 59.41
CA ASN A 171 33.77 -28.61 59.95
C ASN A 171 33.94 -28.18 61.42
N ASN A 172 33.48 -26.99 61.81
CA ASN A 172 33.51 -26.55 63.20
C ASN A 172 32.52 -27.30 64.11
N LYS A 173 31.42 -27.84 63.57
CA LYS A 173 30.50 -28.65 64.32
C LYS A 173 30.98 -30.10 64.54
N THR A 174 31.71 -30.68 63.60
CA THR A 174 32.22 -32.03 63.66
C THR A 174 33.41 -32.12 64.63
N SER A 175 34.14 -31.04 64.89
CA SER A 175 35.25 -31.03 65.90
C SER A 175 34.76 -31.07 67.34
N TYR A 176 33.50 -30.85 67.63
CA TYR A 176 32.93 -30.94 68.97
C TYR A 176 32.34 -32.31 69.31
N LEU A 177 32.28 -33.25 68.37
CA LEU A 177 31.74 -34.60 68.58
C LEU A 177 32.82 -35.66 68.80
N VAL A 178 34.10 -35.28 68.87
CA VAL A 178 35.25 -36.18 69.16
C VAL A 178 35.96 -35.68 70.44
N LYS A 179 35.24 -35.73 71.56
CA LYS A 179 35.80 -35.77 72.89
C LYS A 179 35.01 -36.77 73.76
#